data_870cb1c97db8d33877ecbabc28ae0404
#
_entry.id   870cb1c97db8d33877ecbabc28ae0404
#
_cell.length_a   1.000
_cell.length_b   1.000
_cell.length_c   1.000
_cell.angle_alpha   90.00
_cell.angle_beta   90.00
_cell.angle_gamma   90.00
#
_symmetry.space_group_name_H-M   'P 1'
#
loop_
_entity.id
_entity.type
_entity.pdbx_description
1 polymer ?
#
loop_
_entity_poly.entity_id
_entity_poly.type
_entity_poly.pdbx_seq_one_letter_code
_entity_poly.pdbx_strand_id
1 'polypeptide(L)'
;MKKLFLCFCLILLTACQSGLKINKDYQAVGQDSRVQYVVLHYTATDFNRSLYLLTKEPVSSHYLIEDQKGTIYQLVDEKNRAWHAGLSEWQGRTFLNSSSIGIEIVNEGFTEEAHGNIKWHPYSEAQIQSLILLLKDIKARYKLSAENILGHSDVAPLRKTDPGPLFPWRRLAKEGLAVWPNEQAVAAQKAVFDQQKLPDTGWVQEKLAIIGYAVPQTGLLDKPTVKVIKAFQMRYQPENVTGVVDSKTAALLVVVARKDFTTPK
;
A
#
# COMPACT_ATOMS: atom_id res chain seq x y z
N MET A 1 59.67 38.24 -37.67
CA MET A 1 58.96 37.40 -36.68
C MET A 1 57.82 38.24 -36.09
N LYS A 2 56.59 38.03 -36.59
CA LYS A 2 55.40 38.78 -36.13
C LYS A 2 54.72 37.90 -35.07
N LYS A 3 54.59 38.39 -33.82
CA LYS A 3 53.86 37.77 -32.73
C LYS A 3 52.39 38.11 -32.88
N LEU A 4 51.57 37.09 -33.12
CA LEU A 4 50.12 37.19 -33.16
C LEU A 4 49.59 37.11 -31.72
N PHE A 5 48.97 38.19 -31.23
CA PHE A 5 48.28 38.21 -29.91
C PHE A 5 46.83 37.76 -30.13
N LEU A 6 46.51 36.56 -29.62
CA LEU A 6 45.16 36.02 -29.64
C LEU A 6 44.39 36.54 -28.44
N CYS A 7 43.49 37.52 -28.68
CA CYS A 7 42.63 38.08 -27.64
C CYS A 7 41.44 37.11 -27.42
N PHE A 8 41.44 36.44 -26.27
CA PHE A 8 40.33 35.54 -25.85
C PHE A 8 39.22 36.39 -25.21
N CYS A 9 38.18 36.70 -25.97
CA CYS A 9 36.98 37.35 -25.43
C CYS A 9 36.18 36.37 -24.61
N LEU A 10 36.27 36.46 -23.28
CA LEU A 10 35.36 35.76 -22.36
C LEU A 10 33.97 36.41 -22.44
N ILE A 11 33.04 35.77 -23.12
CA ILE A 11 31.61 36.17 -23.12
C ILE A 11 31.02 35.67 -21.78
N LEU A 12 30.88 36.58 -20.84
CA LEU A 12 30.08 36.36 -19.62
C LEU A 12 28.61 36.33 -20.00
N LEU A 13 28.07 35.10 -20.07
CA LEU A 13 26.62 34.87 -20.15
C LEU A 13 26.04 35.26 -18.77
N THR A 14 25.56 36.48 -18.63
CA THR A 14 24.69 36.89 -17.52
C THR A 14 23.34 36.21 -17.74
N ALA A 15 23.11 35.10 -17.05
CA ALA A 15 21.77 34.52 -16.94
C ALA A 15 20.87 35.57 -16.28
N CYS A 16 19.89 36.09 -17.01
CA CYS A 16 18.80 36.89 -16.45
C CYS A 16 18.05 36.04 -15.43
N GLN A 17 18.41 36.14 -14.16
CA GLN A 17 17.62 35.61 -13.07
C GLN A 17 16.30 36.37 -13.05
N SER A 18 15.20 35.70 -13.29
CA SER A 18 13.84 36.24 -13.20
C SER A 18 13.73 36.97 -11.87
N GLY A 19 13.28 38.22 -11.91
CA GLY A 19 13.28 39.15 -10.76
C GLY A 19 12.32 38.82 -9.62
N LEU A 20 11.89 37.54 -9.48
CA LEU A 20 11.05 37.07 -8.39
C LEU A 20 11.89 36.97 -7.10
N LYS A 21 11.60 37.84 -6.14
CA LYS A 21 12.18 37.80 -4.79
C LYS A 21 11.21 37.12 -3.85
N ILE A 22 11.57 35.91 -3.34
CA ILE A 22 10.81 35.20 -2.34
C ILE A 22 11.55 35.32 -1.01
N ASN A 23 10.92 35.96 -0.02
CA ASN A 23 11.39 35.97 1.34
C ASN A 23 11.00 34.65 2.04
N LYS A 24 11.96 33.96 2.63
CA LYS A 24 11.80 32.67 3.35
C LYS A 24 12.16 32.76 4.83
N ASP A 25 12.26 33.96 5.38
CA ASP A 25 12.65 34.18 6.78
C ASP A 25 11.58 33.69 7.77
N TYR A 26 10.34 33.55 7.29
CA TYR A 26 9.21 33.07 8.09
C TYR A 26 8.68 31.77 7.53
N GLN A 27 8.48 30.78 8.38
CA GLN A 27 7.88 29.49 8.04
C GLN A 27 6.69 29.21 8.94
N ALA A 28 5.61 28.67 8.37
CA ALA A 28 4.45 28.21 9.14
C ALA A 28 4.83 26.96 9.95
N VAL A 29 4.36 26.89 11.21
CA VAL A 29 4.52 25.71 12.07
C VAL A 29 3.56 24.60 11.61
N GLY A 30 2.34 24.95 11.18
CA GLY A 30 1.32 24.02 10.71
C GLY A 30 1.59 23.57 9.26
N GLN A 31 2.50 22.61 9.10
CA GLN A 31 2.83 22.00 7.81
C GLN A 31 3.18 20.53 7.98
N ASP A 32 2.85 19.70 7.00
CA ASP A 32 3.23 18.30 6.92
C ASP A 32 3.65 17.90 5.51
N SER A 33 4.12 16.67 5.34
CA SER A 33 4.40 16.11 4.02
C SER A 33 3.10 15.75 3.30
N ARG A 34 3.11 15.84 1.95
CA ARG A 34 2.05 15.26 1.15
C ARG A 34 1.95 13.73 1.33
N VAL A 35 3.08 13.06 1.61
CA VAL A 35 3.15 11.59 1.79
C VAL A 35 2.66 11.23 3.18
N GLN A 36 1.50 10.60 3.24
CA GLN A 36 0.85 10.12 4.45
C GLN A 36 0.63 8.62 4.45
N TYR A 37 0.73 7.98 3.28
CA TYR A 37 0.51 6.55 3.09
C TYR A 37 1.56 5.94 2.16
N VAL A 38 1.74 4.63 2.28
CA VAL A 38 2.33 3.77 1.26
C VAL A 38 1.25 2.79 0.81
N VAL A 39 1.11 2.59 -0.50
CA VAL A 39 0.21 1.59 -1.08
C VAL A 39 1.05 0.56 -1.82
N LEU A 40 0.89 -0.70 -1.43
CA LEU A 40 1.61 -1.85 -1.96
C LEU A 40 0.78 -2.56 -3.02
N HIS A 41 1.44 -2.91 -4.13
CA HIS A 41 0.82 -3.53 -5.29
C HIS A 41 1.59 -4.77 -5.74
N TYR A 42 0.94 -5.65 -6.49
CA TYR A 42 1.60 -6.52 -7.43
C TYR A 42 1.28 -6.09 -8.86
N THR A 43 2.21 -6.35 -9.80
CA THR A 43 2.08 -5.88 -11.18
C THR A 43 1.13 -6.72 -12.05
N ALA A 44 0.75 -7.93 -11.62
CA ALA A 44 -0.01 -8.93 -12.37
C ALA A 44 0.62 -9.31 -13.72
N THR A 45 1.94 -9.19 -13.86
CA THR A 45 2.72 -9.52 -15.08
C THR A 45 4.22 -9.58 -14.77
N ASP A 46 5.04 -9.96 -15.77
CA ASP A 46 6.50 -10.01 -15.69
C ASP A 46 7.16 -8.61 -15.59
N PHE A 47 8.48 -8.61 -15.31
CA PHE A 47 9.24 -7.38 -15.12
C PHE A 47 9.26 -6.47 -16.36
N ASN A 48 9.50 -7.04 -17.56
CA ASN A 48 9.64 -6.21 -18.77
C ASN A 48 8.33 -5.52 -19.13
N ARG A 49 7.22 -6.25 -19.01
CA ARG A 49 5.89 -5.71 -19.24
C ARG A 49 5.52 -4.68 -18.16
N SER A 50 5.86 -4.95 -16.90
CA SER A 50 5.65 -4.01 -15.78
C SER A 50 6.37 -2.70 -16.02
N LEU A 51 7.65 -2.77 -16.37
CA LEU A 51 8.47 -1.59 -16.68
C LEU A 51 7.89 -0.77 -17.84
N TYR A 52 7.46 -1.45 -18.92
CA TYR A 52 6.79 -0.78 -20.04
C TYR A 52 5.52 -0.06 -19.60
N LEU A 53 4.62 -0.75 -18.90
CA LEU A 53 3.34 -0.19 -18.45
C LEU A 53 3.55 1.03 -17.53
N LEU A 54 4.48 0.94 -16.59
CA LEU A 54 4.71 2.00 -15.60
C LEU A 54 5.51 3.20 -16.14
N THR A 55 6.12 3.09 -17.33
CA THR A 55 6.94 4.17 -17.91
C THR A 55 6.44 4.70 -19.25
N LYS A 56 5.54 3.98 -19.93
CA LYS A 56 5.05 4.34 -21.29
C LYS A 56 3.54 4.51 -21.36
N GLU A 57 2.80 4.02 -20.37
CA GLU A 57 1.33 4.11 -20.30
C GLU A 57 0.90 5.15 -19.25
N PRO A 58 -0.39 5.55 -19.19
CA PRO A 58 -0.88 6.55 -18.24
C PRO A 58 -0.83 6.14 -16.76
N VAL A 59 -0.56 4.87 -16.46
CA VAL A 59 -0.36 4.37 -15.09
C VAL A 59 1.11 4.53 -14.69
N SER A 60 1.37 4.78 -13.41
CA SER A 60 2.74 4.89 -12.90
C SER A 60 2.80 4.55 -11.42
N SER A 61 3.99 4.20 -10.92
CA SER A 61 4.28 4.01 -9.51
C SER A 61 5.59 4.69 -9.16
N HIS A 62 5.81 5.01 -7.87
CA HIS A 62 7.06 5.62 -7.45
C HIS A 62 8.20 4.61 -7.53
N TYR A 63 7.93 3.37 -7.15
CA TYR A 63 8.93 2.30 -7.14
C TYR A 63 8.40 1.04 -7.81
N LEU A 64 9.32 0.31 -8.42
CA LEU A 64 9.13 -1.05 -8.94
C LEU A 64 10.22 -1.94 -8.35
N ILE A 65 9.85 -3.09 -7.77
CA ILE A 65 10.76 -4.09 -7.22
C ILE A 65 10.74 -5.31 -8.13
N GLU A 66 11.89 -5.61 -8.72
CA GLU A 66 12.11 -6.72 -9.66
C GLU A 66 12.06 -8.07 -8.91
N ASP A 67 11.65 -9.14 -9.61
CA ASP A 67 11.30 -10.43 -9.01
C ASP A 67 12.49 -11.33 -8.65
N GLN A 68 13.60 -11.30 -9.38
CA GLN A 68 14.71 -12.24 -9.19
C GLN A 68 15.73 -11.77 -8.14
N LYS A 69 16.21 -10.53 -8.29
CA LYS A 69 17.26 -9.96 -7.43
C LYS A 69 16.70 -8.95 -6.41
N GLY A 70 15.41 -8.59 -6.53
CA GLY A 70 14.82 -7.56 -5.70
C GLY A 70 15.36 -6.16 -5.99
N THR A 71 15.88 -5.91 -7.20
CA THR A 71 16.37 -4.58 -7.58
C THR A 71 15.24 -3.57 -7.50
N ILE A 72 15.49 -2.44 -6.84
CA ILE A 72 14.53 -1.34 -6.69
C ILE A 72 14.77 -0.31 -7.77
N TYR A 73 13.75 -0.02 -8.57
CA TYR A 73 13.73 1.05 -9.56
C TYR A 73 12.86 2.18 -9.06
N GLN A 74 13.37 3.39 -8.99
CA GLN A 74 12.57 4.59 -8.77
C GLN A 74 12.13 5.14 -10.13
N LEU A 75 10.83 5.14 -10.38
CA LEU A 75 10.24 5.56 -11.66
C LEU A 75 9.65 6.96 -11.59
N VAL A 76 9.15 7.37 -10.42
CA VAL A 76 8.60 8.70 -10.16
C VAL A 76 9.27 9.26 -8.90
N ASP A 77 9.69 10.52 -8.95
CA ASP A 77 10.20 11.24 -7.77
C ASP A 77 9.09 11.38 -6.72
N GLU A 78 9.37 11.10 -5.46
CA GLU A 78 8.38 11.09 -4.37
C GLU A 78 7.68 12.42 -4.14
N LYS A 79 8.29 13.56 -4.56
CA LYS A 79 7.64 14.87 -4.51
C LYS A 79 6.49 15.00 -5.52
N ASN A 80 6.50 14.20 -6.58
CA ASN A 80 5.47 14.15 -7.59
C ASN A 80 4.37 13.15 -7.18
N ARG A 81 3.24 13.19 -7.85
CA ARG A 81 2.15 12.24 -7.72
C ARG A 81 2.28 11.17 -8.79
N ALA A 82 2.38 9.91 -8.42
CA ALA A 82 2.23 8.77 -9.34
C ALA A 82 0.74 8.35 -9.44
N TRP A 83 0.39 7.62 -10.52
CA TRP A 83 -0.98 7.18 -10.83
C TRP A 83 -1.12 5.68 -10.62
N HIS A 84 -1.12 5.22 -9.32
CA HIS A 84 -1.11 3.82 -8.93
C HIS A 84 -2.38 3.33 -8.23
N ALA A 85 -3.03 4.18 -7.41
CA ALA A 85 -4.16 3.75 -6.57
C ALA A 85 -5.52 3.93 -7.25
N GLY A 86 -5.63 4.79 -8.29
CA GLY A 86 -6.89 5.10 -8.97
C GLY A 86 -7.98 5.61 -8.01
N LEU A 87 -9.23 5.21 -8.25
CA LEU A 87 -10.33 5.44 -7.30
C LEU A 87 -10.06 4.62 -6.05
N SER A 88 -9.83 5.28 -4.94
CA SER A 88 -9.37 4.70 -3.69
C SER A 88 -9.86 5.50 -2.51
N GLU A 89 -10.10 4.81 -1.39
CA GLU A 89 -10.54 5.42 -0.14
C GLU A 89 -9.96 4.65 1.05
N TRP A 90 -9.53 5.37 2.08
CA TRP A 90 -9.12 4.82 3.37
C TRP A 90 -9.43 5.82 4.48
N GLN A 91 -10.17 5.39 5.50
CA GLN A 91 -10.58 6.23 6.65
C GLN A 91 -11.23 7.55 6.19
N GLY A 92 -12.09 7.49 5.18
CA GLY A 92 -12.77 8.66 4.60
C GLY A 92 -11.91 9.54 3.67
N ARG A 93 -10.61 9.29 3.56
CA ARG A 93 -9.76 9.99 2.60
C ARG A 93 -9.82 9.31 1.24
N THR A 94 -10.21 10.05 0.22
CA THR A 94 -10.30 9.58 -1.17
C THR A 94 -9.08 9.98 -1.99
N PHE A 95 -8.92 9.40 -3.20
CA PHE A 95 -7.87 9.75 -4.18
C PHE A 95 -6.44 9.67 -3.60
N LEU A 96 -6.09 8.52 -3.03
CA LEU A 96 -4.82 8.36 -2.31
C LEU A 96 -3.56 8.60 -3.15
N ASN A 97 -3.62 8.62 -4.47
CA ASN A 97 -2.49 9.02 -5.31
C ASN A 97 -1.86 10.36 -4.87
N SER A 98 -2.66 11.30 -4.37
CA SER A 98 -2.17 12.63 -3.96
C SER A 98 -1.43 12.61 -2.63
N SER A 99 -1.62 11.60 -1.81
CA SER A 99 -1.10 11.51 -0.43
C SER A 99 -0.31 10.24 -0.15
N SER A 100 0.10 9.49 -1.18
CA SER A 100 0.81 8.22 -0.99
C SER A 100 2.04 8.08 -1.89
N ILE A 101 2.85 7.09 -1.53
CA ILE A 101 3.87 6.48 -2.36
C ILE A 101 3.33 5.11 -2.80
N GLY A 102 3.31 4.85 -4.11
CA GLY A 102 3.01 3.52 -4.66
C GLY A 102 4.28 2.70 -4.83
N ILE A 103 4.23 1.44 -4.44
CA ILE A 103 5.31 0.46 -4.64
C ILE A 103 4.72 -0.74 -5.36
N GLU A 104 5.14 -0.95 -6.59
CA GLU A 104 4.82 -2.13 -7.39
C GLU A 104 5.86 -3.22 -7.15
N ILE A 105 5.42 -4.45 -6.96
CA ILE A 105 6.28 -5.62 -6.75
C ILE A 105 5.98 -6.58 -7.88
N VAL A 106 6.97 -6.89 -8.71
CA VAL A 106 6.78 -7.79 -9.87
C VAL A 106 6.29 -9.15 -9.39
N ASN A 107 5.09 -9.50 -9.79
CA ASN A 107 4.45 -10.77 -9.41
C ASN A 107 3.24 -10.98 -10.32
N GLU A 108 3.00 -12.20 -10.78
CA GLU A 108 1.88 -12.55 -11.65
C GLU A 108 0.49 -12.45 -10.97
N GLY A 109 0.49 -12.25 -9.64
CA GLY A 109 -0.74 -12.15 -8.86
C GLY A 109 -1.39 -13.51 -8.67
N PHE A 110 -2.30 -13.88 -9.54
CA PHE A 110 -2.95 -15.18 -9.52
C PHE A 110 -3.20 -15.74 -10.93
N THR A 111 -3.31 -17.05 -11.00
CA THR A 111 -3.74 -17.78 -12.20
C THR A 111 -5.07 -18.48 -11.92
N GLU A 112 -6.01 -18.36 -12.82
CA GLU A 112 -7.26 -19.16 -12.77
C GLU A 112 -6.98 -20.56 -13.32
N GLU A 113 -7.17 -21.55 -12.48
CA GLU A 113 -7.03 -22.96 -12.82
C GLU A 113 -8.41 -23.57 -13.21
N ALA A 114 -8.38 -24.81 -13.68
CA ALA A 114 -9.62 -25.55 -13.99
C ALA A 114 -10.60 -25.54 -12.81
N HIS A 115 -11.90 -25.48 -13.11
CA HIS A 115 -13.00 -25.43 -12.13
C HIS A 115 -13.10 -24.14 -11.32
N GLY A 116 -12.44 -23.05 -11.76
CA GLY A 116 -12.49 -21.74 -11.10
C GLY A 116 -11.62 -21.61 -9.83
N ASN A 117 -10.72 -22.55 -9.63
CA ASN A 117 -9.72 -22.45 -8.55
C ASN A 117 -8.74 -21.32 -8.85
N ILE A 118 -8.32 -20.60 -7.81
CA ILE A 118 -7.35 -19.52 -7.91
C ILE A 118 -6.04 -19.97 -7.28
N LYS A 119 -4.97 -19.97 -8.08
CA LYS A 119 -3.61 -20.19 -7.62
C LYS A 119 -2.89 -18.85 -7.50
N TRP A 120 -2.53 -18.46 -6.29
CA TRP A 120 -1.75 -17.26 -6.02
C TRP A 120 -0.25 -17.52 -6.20
N HIS A 121 0.48 -16.50 -6.68
CA HIS A 121 1.92 -16.57 -6.87
C HIS A 121 2.66 -15.97 -5.66
N PRO A 122 3.68 -16.66 -5.11
CA PRO A 122 4.45 -16.15 -3.99
C PRO A 122 5.43 -15.05 -4.42
N TYR A 123 5.86 -14.24 -3.46
CA TYR A 123 6.95 -13.28 -3.62
C TYR A 123 8.29 -13.94 -3.35
N SER A 124 9.34 -13.51 -4.06
CA SER A 124 10.69 -13.98 -3.77
C SER A 124 11.22 -13.37 -2.45
N GLU A 125 12.14 -14.08 -1.82
CA GLU A 125 12.81 -13.58 -0.62
C GLU A 125 13.57 -12.27 -0.90
N ALA A 126 14.22 -12.16 -2.06
CA ALA A 126 14.94 -10.96 -2.48
C ALA A 126 14.01 -9.73 -2.57
N GLN A 127 12.79 -9.90 -3.13
CA GLN A 127 11.80 -8.83 -3.19
C GLN A 127 11.39 -8.35 -1.79
N ILE A 128 11.08 -9.28 -0.89
CA ILE A 128 10.60 -8.93 0.46
C ILE A 128 11.71 -8.28 1.28
N GLN A 129 12.96 -8.71 1.16
CA GLN A 129 14.11 -8.06 1.78
C GLN A 129 14.26 -6.61 1.29
N SER A 130 14.23 -6.40 -0.01
CA SER A 130 14.33 -5.06 -0.62
C SER A 130 13.17 -4.17 -0.23
N LEU A 131 11.95 -4.71 -0.21
CA LEU A 131 10.75 -3.98 0.23
C LEU A 131 10.88 -3.53 1.70
N ILE A 132 11.35 -4.41 2.59
CA ILE A 132 11.56 -4.07 4.01
C ILE A 132 12.55 -2.90 4.15
N LEU A 133 13.66 -2.92 3.43
CA LEU A 133 14.65 -1.83 3.46
C LEU A 133 14.06 -0.52 2.94
N LEU A 134 13.35 -0.56 1.80
CA LEU A 134 12.69 0.61 1.22
C LEU A 134 11.61 1.18 2.15
N LEU A 135 10.79 0.33 2.75
CA LEU A 135 9.75 0.77 3.68
C LEU A 135 10.33 1.39 4.97
N LYS A 136 11.43 0.85 5.49
CA LYS A 136 12.13 1.44 6.65
C LYS A 136 12.62 2.85 6.34
N ASP A 137 13.21 3.06 5.17
CA ASP A 137 13.68 4.36 4.73
C ASP A 137 12.51 5.34 4.53
N ILE A 138 11.48 4.98 3.77
CA ILE A 138 10.31 5.82 3.55
C ILE A 138 9.62 6.16 4.88
N LYS A 139 9.40 5.16 5.74
CA LYS A 139 8.77 5.35 7.05
C LYS A 139 9.53 6.33 7.92
N ALA A 140 10.86 6.26 7.93
CA ALA A 140 11.71 7.17 8.71
C ALA A 140 11.67 8.61 8.15
N ARG A 141 11.82 8.78 6.82
CA ARG A 141 11.83 10.10 6.18
C ARG A 141 10.50 10.85 6.30
N TYR A 142 9.39 10.13 6.16
CA TYR A 142 8.05 10.73 6.22
C TYR A 142 7.36 10.57 7.58
N LYS A 143 8.01 9.95 8.57
CA LYS A 143 7.48 9.70 9.93
C LYS A 143 6.14 8.96 9.89
N LEU A 144 6.01 7.97 8.99
CA LEU A 144 4.76 7.24 8.81
C LEU A 144 4.50 6.28 9.97
N SER A 145 3.24 6.15 10.35
CA SER A 145 2.76 5.05 11.18
C SER A 145 2.74 3.74 10.39
N ALA A 146 2.92 2.61 11.08
CA ALA A 146 2.74 1.28 10.47
C ALA A 146 1.31 1.03 9.98
N GLU A 147 0.32 1.73 10.56
CA GLU A 147 -1.09 1.70 10.12
C GLU A 147 -1.28 2.32 8.73
N ASN A 148 -0.36 3.15 8.27
CA ASN A 148 -0.43 3.86 6.99
C ASN A 148 0.30 3.13 5.84
N ILE A 149 0.77 1.90 6.08
CA ILE A 149 1.30 1.01 5.04
C ILE A 149 0.17 0.03 4.68
N LEU A 150 -0.40 0.22 3.49
CA LEU A 150 -1.65 -0.36 3.04
C LEU A 150 -1.44 -1.21 1.78
N GLY A 151 -2.30 -2.18 1.56
CA GLY A 151 -2.43 -2.85 0.27
C GLY A 151 -3.40 -2.10 -0.65
N HIS A 152 -3.29 -2.30 -1.95
CA HIS A 152 -4.26 -1.74 -2.88
C HIS A 152 -5.66 -2.29 -2.64
N SER A 153 -5.77 -3.57 -2.23
CA SER A 153 -7.04 -4.18 -1.82
C SER A 153 -7.63 -3.55 -0.55
N ASP A 154 -6.82 -2.96 0.33
CA ASP A 154 -7.33 -2.24 1.49
C ASP A 154 -8.05 -0.95 1.05
N VAL A 155 -7.48 -0.22 0.10
CA VAL A 155 -7.97 1.11 -0.31
C VAL A 155 -8.91 1.08 -1.52
N ALA A 156 -9.00 -0.03 -2.23
CA ALA A 156 -9.87 -0.20 -3.40
C ALA A 156 -10.47 -1.63 -3.48
N PRO A 157 -11.10 -2.14 -2.40
CA PRO A 157 -11.50 -3.54 -2.25
C PRO A 157 -12.51 -4.01 -3.31
N LEU A 158 -13.28 -3.09 -3.90
CA LEU A 158 -14.29 -3.44 -4.90
C LEU A 158 -13.71 -3.83 -6.27
N ARG A 159 -12.44 -3.48 -6.54
CA ARG A 159 -11.83 -3.65 -7.87
C ARG A 159 -10.41 -4.22 -7.84
N LYS A 160 -9.79 -4.35 -6.67
CA LYS A 160 -8.39 -4.74 -6.50
C LYS A 160 -8.22 -5.87 -5.48
N THR A 161 -7.22 -6.71 -5.75
CA THR A 161 -6.86 -7.85 -4.88
C THR A 161 -5.38 -7.82 -4.47
N ASP A 162 -4.58 -6.96 -5.10
CA ASP A 162 -3.15 -6.79 -4.78
C ASP A 162 -2.97 -6.14 -3.38
N PRO A 163 -1.97 -6.55 -2.61
CA PRO A 163 -0.88 -7.47 -2.93
C PRO A 163 -1.22 -8.97 -2.71
N GLY A 164 -2.47 -9.33 -2.48
CA GLY A 164 -2.96 -10.70 -2.39
C GLY A 164 -2.67 -11.42 -1.05
N PRO A 165 -3.25 -12.62 -0.87
CA PRO A 165 -3.18 -13.34 0.40
C PRO A 165 -1.79 -13.93 0.73
N LEU A 166 -0.91 -14.14 -0.28
CA LEU A 166 0.44 -14.61 -0.05
C LEU A 166 1.43 -13.50 0.29
N PHE A 167 0.97 -12.23 0.35
CA PHE A 167 1.81 -11.14 0.78
C PHE A 167 2.11 -11.23 2.28
N PRO A 168 3.39 -11.13 2.72
CA PRO A 168 3.81 -11.48 4.07
C PRO A 168 3.57 -10.36 5.10
N TRP A 169 2.31 -9.92 5.29
CA TRP A 169 1.94 -8.85 6.22
C TRP A 169 2.46 -9.07 7.64
N ARG A 170 2.37 -10.33 8.15
CA ARG A 170 2.85 -10.68 9.49
C ARG A 170 4.37 -10.47 9.62
N ARG A 171 5.14 -10.72 8.55
CA ARG A 171 6.59 -10.46 8.52
C ARG A 171 6.90 -8.97 8.53
N LEU A 172 6.17 -8.16 7.76
CA LEU A 172 6.30 -6.71 7.79
C LEU A 172 5.99 -6.16 9.19
N ALA A 173 5.00 -6.73 9.88
CA ALA A 173 4.66 -6.33 11.24
C ALA A 173 5.77 -6.64 12.25
N LYS A 174 6.50 -7.76 12.10
CA LYS A 174 7.71 -8.05 12.89
C LYS A 174 8.78 -6.96 12.74
N GLU A 175 8.85 -6.36 11.59
CA GLU A 175 9.78 -5.26 11.27
C GLU A 175 9.21 -3.86 11.64
N GLY A 176 8.01 -3.80 12.24
CA GLY A 176 7.33 -2.54 12.56
C GLY A 176 6.82 -1.77 11.35
N LEU A 177 6.62 -2.46 10.21
CA LEU A 177 6.20 -1.90 8.91
C LEU A 177 4.75 -2.19 8.56
N ALA A 178 4.02 -2.89 9.40
CA ALA A 178 2.59 -3.12 9.30
C ALA A 178 2.02 -3.32 10.70
N VAL A 179 0.71 -3.18 10.84
CA VAL A 179 0.01 -3.58 12.07
C VAL A 179 -0.39 -5.04 11.97
N TRP A 180 -0.35 -5.74 13.11
CA TRP A 180 -0.81 -7.11 13.23
C TRP A 180 -1.63 -7.28 14.50
N PRO A 181 -2.80 -7.93 14.44
CA PRO A 181 -3.67 -8.10 15.59
C PRO A 181 -2.99 -8.95 16.68
N ASN A 182 -3.27 -8.63 17.93
CA ASN A 182 -2.84 -9.40 19.08
C ASN A 182 -3.42 -10.81 18.98
N GLU A 183 -2.56 -11.81 18.67
CA GLU A 183 -2.98 -13.18 18.41
C GLU A 183 -3.65 -13.83 19.63
N GLN A 184 -3.27 -13.46 20.86
CA GLN A 184 -3.91 -13.95 22.08
C GLN A 184 -5.32 -13.36 22.23
N ALA A 185 -5.48 -12.06 21.97
CA ALA A 185 -6.79 -11.43 21.98
C ALA A 185 -7.71 -12.00 20.88
N VAL A 186 -7.17 -12.29 19.69
CA VAL A 186 -7.92 -12.96 18.62
C VAL A 186 -8.36 -14.36 19.06
N ALA A 187 -7.47 -15.16 19.66
CA ALA A 187 -7.81 -16.50 20.13
C ALA A 187 -8.90 -16.47 21.21
N ALA A 188 -8.78 -15.57 22.18
CA ALA A 188 -9.79 -15.39 23.24
C ALA A 188 -11.15 -14.96 22.65
N GLN A 189 -11.14 -13.98 21.73
CA GLN A 189 -12.39 -13.49 21.10
C GLN A 189 -13.02 -14.56 20.19
N LYS A 190 -12.19 -15.37 19.49
CA LYS A 190 -12.66 -16.49 18.67
C LYS A 190 -13.38 -17.54 19.54
N ALA A 191 -12.83 -17.89 20.71
CA ALA A 191 -13.47 -18.83 21.62
C ALA A 191 -14.87 -18.38 22.08
N VAL A 192 -15.10 -17.07 22.19
CA VAL A 192 -16.42 -16.50 22.47
C VAL A 192 -17.36 -16.72 21.26
N PHE A 193 -16.90 -16.42 20.04
CA PHE A 193 -17.72 -16.59 18.84
C PHE A 193 -17.95 -18.04 18.44
N ASP A 194 -17.10 -18.98 18.87
CA ASP A 194 -17.34 -20.42 18.67
C ASP A 194 -18.54 -20.94 19.49
N GLN A 195 -18.93 -20.25 20.56
CA GLN A 195 -20.01 -20.62 21.46
C GLN A 195 -21.29 -19.79 21.27
N GLN A 196 -21.27 -18.80 20.39
CA GLN A 196 -22.37 -17.88 20.17
C GLN A 196 -22.76 -17.80 18.69
N LYS A 197 -23.96 -17.29 18.43
CA LYS A 197 -24.34 -16.92 17.07
C LYS A 197 -23.40 -15.81 16.57
N LEU A 198 -22.88 -15.96 15.36
CA LEU A 198 -22.07 -14.93 14.72
C LEU A 198 -22.87 -13.64 14.54
N PRO A 199 -22.20 -12.47 14.61
CA PRO A 199 -22.80 -11.18 14.36
C PRO A 199 -23.43 -11.09 12.96
N ASP A 200 -24.41 -10.21 12.82
CA ASP A 200 -25.06 -9.93 11.54
C ASP A 200 -24.17 -9.09 10.60
N THR A 201 -24.62 -8.95 9.37
CA THR A 201 -23.87 -8.20 8.34
C THR A 201 -23.71 -6.72 8.68
N GLY A 202 -24.71 -6.11 9.33
CA GLY A 202 -24.61 -4.70 9.73
C GLY A 202 -23.46 -4.46 10.71
N TRP A 203 -23.31 -5.33 11.70
CA TRP A 203 -22.19 -5.31 12.62
C TRP A 203 -20.83 -5.48 11.89
N VAL A 204 -20.75 -6.40 10.93
CA VAL A 204 -19.53 -6.62 10.12
C VAL A 204 -19.16 -5.36 9.33
N GLN A 205 -20.14 -4.76 8.67
CA GLN A 205 -19.95 -3.50 7.92
C GLN A 205 -19.49 -2.37 8.84
N GLU A 206 -20.08 -2.23 10.03
CA GLU A 206 -19.66 -1.25 11.04
C GLU A 206 -18.19 -1.44 11.43
N LYS A 207 -17.76 -2.69 11.73
CA LYS A 207 -16.37 -2.96 12.13
C LYS A 207 -15.38 -2.69 10.99
N LEU A 208 -15.71 -3.07 9.77
CA LEU A 208 -14.89 -2.76 8.60
C LEU A 208 -14.74 -1.25 8.38
N ALA A 209 -15.81 -0.48 8.55
CA ALA A 209 -15.76 0.99 8.47
C ALA A 209 -14.90 1.61 9.58
N ILE A 210 -15.00 1.13 10.83
CA ILE A 210 -14.17 1.58 11.96
C ILE A 210 -12.68 1.31 11.67
N ILE A 211 -12.35 0.19 11.03
CA ILE A 211 -10.97 -0.14 10.64
C ILE A 211 -10.46 0.83 9.57
N GLY A 212 -11.34 1.27 8.67
CA GLY A 212 -11.01 2.25 7.63
C GLY A 212 -11.44 1.88 6.22
N TYR A 213 -12.04 0.70 6.02
CA TYR A 213 -12.52 0.28 4.71
C TYR A 213 -13.75 1.07 4.25
N ALA A 214 -13.76 1.46 2.97
CA ALA A 214 -14.97 1.93 2.31
C ALA A 214 -15.92 0.74 2.08
N VAL A 215 -16.94 0.61 2.90
CA VAL A 215 -17.92 -0.49 2.86
C VAL A 215 -19.36 0.07 2.94
N PRO A 216 -20.31 -0.41 2.10
CA PRO A 216 -21.71 -0.03 2.23
C PRO A 216 -22.27 -0.39 3.62
N GLN A 217 -23.13 0.46 4.17
CA GLN A 217 -23.78 0.27 5.47
C GLN A 217 -25.24 -0.17 5.28
N THR A 218 -25.45 -1.24 4.48
CA THR A 218 -26.78 -1.69 4.07
C THR A 218 -27.41 -2.72 5.01
N GLY A 219 -26.62 -3.36 5.87
CA GLY A 219 -27.03 -4.53 6.65
C GLY A 219 -27.16 -5.82 5.80
N LEU A 220 -26.88 -5.76 4.48
CA LEU A 220 -27.00 -6.87 3.55
C LEU A 220 -25.62 -7.42 3.16
N LEU A 221 -25.52 -8.75 3.05
CA LEU A 221 -24.33 -9.42 2.52
C LEU A 221 -24.34 -9.35 0.98
N ASP A 222 -24.26 -8.14 0.46
CA ASP A 222 -24.21 -7.86 -0.98
C ASP A 222 -22.80 -8.07 -1.58
N LYS A 223 -22.70 -8.03 -2.91
CA LYS A 223 -21.42 -8.24 -3.60
C LYS A 223 -20.32 -7.26 -3.17
N PRO A 224 -20.58 -5.95 -2.98
CA PRO A 224 -19.60 -5.03 -2.42
C PRO A 224 -19.10 -5.45 -1.03
N THR A 225 -20.00 -5.76 -0.10
CA THR A 225 -19.66 -6.21 1.26
C THR A 225 -18.78 -7.47 1.24
N VAL A 226 -19.14 -8.47 0.43
CA VAL A 226 -18.32 -9.69 0.25
C VAL A 226 -16.90 -9.37 -0.23
N LYS A 227 -16.74 -8.41 -1.16
CA LYS A 227 -15.41 -8.00 -1.65
C LYS A 227 -14.58 -7.33 -0.55
N VAL A 228 -15.20 -6.49 0.28
CA VAL A 228 -14.48 -5.84 1.40
C VAL A 228 -14.08 -6.88 2.46
N ILE A 229 -14.96 -7.85 2.78
CA ILE A 229 -14.61 -8.96 3.67
C ILE A 229 -13.42 -9.75 3.11
N LYS A 230 -13.41 -10.06 1.81
CA LYS A 230 -12.26 -10.74 1.17
C LYS A 230 -10.97 -9.93 1.27
N ALA A 231 -11.01 -8.61 1.06
CA ALA A 231 -9.83 -7.74 1.22
C ALA A 231 -9.29 -7.80 2.66
N PHE A 232 -10.16 -7.71 3.66
CA PHE A 232 -9.81 -7.88 5.05
C PHE A 232 -9.20 -9.26 5.34
N GLN A 233 -9.82 -10.35 4.83
CA GLN A 233 -9.30 -11.71 4.99
C GLN A 233 -7.95 -11.90 4.31
N MET A 234 -7.73 -11.37 3.09
CA MET A 234 -6.42 -11.44 2.42
C MET A 234 -5.29 -10.86 3.28
N ARG A 235 -5.59 -9.84 4.09
CA ARG A 235 -4.59 -9.22 4.97
C ARG A 235 -4.41 -9.98 6.29
N TYR A 236 -5.50 -10.39 6.95
CA TYR A 236 -5.46 -10.87 8.34
C TYR A 236 -5.80 -12.34 8.51
N GLN A 237 -6.38 -12.99 7.49
CA GLN A 237 -6.77 -14.41 7.49
C GLN A 237 -6.51 -15.05 6.11
N PRO A 238 -5.27 -14.99 5.60
CA PRO A 238 -4.95 -15.39 4.22
C PRO A 238 -5.23 -16.86 3.92
N GLU A 239 -5.32 -17.71 4.94
CA GLU A 239 -5.66 -19.12 4.79
C GLU A 239 -7.14 -19.38 4.47
N ASN A 240 -8.04 -18.37 4.63
CA ASN A 240 -9.48 -18.52 4.40
C ASN A 240 -10.09 -17.25 3.81
N VAL A 241 -9.87 -17.00 2.52
CA VAL A 241 -10.34 -15.82 1.78
C VAL A 241 -11.64 -16.15 1.04
N THR A 242 -12.72 -16.35 1.77
CA THR A 242 -14.02 -16.75 1.21
C THR A 242 -14.99 -15.59 1.00
N GLY A 243 -14.82 -14.50 1.75
CA GLY A 243 -15.81 -13.42 1.87
C GLY A 243 -16.98 -13.79 2.79
N VAL A 244 -16.89 -14.93 3.48
CA VAL A 244 -17.84 -15.36 4.53
C VAL A 244 -17.18 -15.16 5.89
N VAL A 245 -17.93 -14.60 6.82
CA VAL A 245 -17.44 -14.36 8.20
C VAL A 245 -17.59 -15.66 9.00
N ASP A 246 -16.46 -16.19 9.46
CA ASP A 246 -16.38 -17.25 10.46
C ASP A 246 -16.02 -16.67 11.85
N SER A 247 -15.94 -17.52 12.87
CA SER A 247 -15.56 -17.10 14.23
C SER A 247 -14.20 -16.40 14.29
N LYS A 248 -13.25 -16.81 13.42
CA LYS A 248 -11.93 -16.18 13.35
C LYS A 248 -11.99 -14.81 12.69
N THR A 249 -12.72 -14.68 11.58
CA THR A 249 -12.95 -13.38 10.92
C THR A 249 -13.63 -12.40 11.88
N ALA A 250 -14.69 -12.84 12.61
CA ALA A 250 -15.37 -12.00 13.59
C ALA A 250 -14.45 -11.55 14.73
N ALA A 251 -13.61 -12.46 15.25
CA ALA A 251 -12.61 -12.13 16.27
C ALA A 251 -11.57 -11.12 15.77
N LEU A 252 -11.06 -11.30 14.55
CA LEU A 252 -10.13 -10.38 13.90
C LEU A 252 -10.75 -8.99 13.74
N LEU A 253 -12.01 -8.91 13.30
CA LEU A 253 -12.73 -7.63 13.18
C LEU A 253 -12.82 -6.89 14.52
N VAL A 254 -13.09 -7.59 15.62
CA VAL A 254 -13.10 -6.98 16.98
C VAL A 254 -11.73 -6.42 17.35
N VAL A 255 -10.69 -7.25 17.22
CA VAL A 255 -9.35 -6.92 17.71
C VAL A 255 -8.73 -5.80 16.87
N VAL A 256 -8.89 -5.86 15.53
CA VAL A 256 -8.36 -4.83 14.63
C VAL A 256 -9.12 -3.51 14.78
N ALA A 257 -10.45 -3.53 14.93
CA ALA A 257 -11.24 -2.32 15.15
C ALA A 257 -10.92 -1.62 16.48
N ARG A 258 -10.47 -2.38 17.50
CA ARG A 258 -9.99 -1.84 18.79
C ARG A 258 -8.54 -1.38 18.74
N LYS A 259 -7.85 -1.57 17.63
CA LYS A 259 -6.41 -1.31 17.47
C LYS A 259 -5.54 -2.07 18.50
N ASP A 260 -5.98 -3.24 18.92
CA ASP A 260 -5.20 -4.11 19.80
C ASP A 260 -4.15 -4.86 18.97
N PHE A 261 -3.04 -4.17 18.73
CA PHE A 261 -1.93 -4.64 17.90
C PHE A 261 -0.73 -5.03 18.75
N THR A 262 -0.02 -6.06 18.30
CA THR A 262 1.24 -6.48 18.89
C THR A 262 2.26 -6.79 17.79
N THR A 263 3.55 -6.70 18.14
CA THR A 263 4.59 -7.25 17.27
C THR A 263 4.49 -8.77 17.30
N PRO A 264 4.22 -9.45 16.18
CA PRO A 264 4.12 -10.92 16.16
C PRO A 264 5.46 -11.56 16.53
N LYS A 265 5.42 -12.67 17.25
CA LYS A 265 6.61 -13.46 17.59
C LYS A 265 7.13 -14.27 16.41
#